data_9dcd6fa70f95a77ddd2f5367ddcfd4a8
#
_entry.id   9dcd6fa70f95a77ddd2f5367ddcfd4a8
#
_cell.length_a   1.000
_cell.length_b   1.000
_cell.length_c   1.000
_cell.angle_alpha   90.00
_cell.angle_beta   90.00
_cell.angle_gamma   90.00
#
_symmetry.space_group_name_H-M   'P 1'
#
loop_
_entity.id
_entity.type
_entity.pdbx_description
1 polymer ?
#
loop_
_entity_poly.entity_id
_entity_poly.type
_entity_poly.pdbx_seq_one_letter_code
_entity_poly.pdbx_strand_id
1 'polypeptide(L)'
;MRTSNWKNVEREVAKLFGGKRTGSNGESRRDVEHPTFSIEVKHRKTFPDWLHSAYGQADREKEHRIPIVVLHERYTKFEDSYVVIKAEHFCKYYKDIHIQDSTEEADSSIMKSNILADVPIGGNY
;
A
#
# COMPACT_ATOMS: atom_id res chain seq x y z
N MET A 1 -23.43 -16.15 -2.09
CA MET A 1 -22.98 -16.31 -1.93
C MET A 1 -22.32 -16.31 -1.23
N ARG A 2 -21.88 -16.56 -0.89
CA ARG A 2 -21.41 -16.72 -0.31
C ARG A 2 -20.47 -16.63 -0.03
N THR A 3 -20.13 -16.67 0.20
CA THR A 3 -19.40 -16.79 0.75
C THR A 3 -18.20 -16.52 0.66
N SER A 4 -17.94 -16.11 0.58
CA SER A 4 -17.03 -16.05 0.51
C SER A 4 -16.11 -16.15 0.69
N ASN A 5 -16.35 -15.70 0.75
CA ASN A 5 -15.40 -16.45 0.76
C ASN A 5 -14.03 -15.83 0.75
N TRP A 6 -13.44 -15.94 1.93
CA TRP A 6 -12.18 -15.28 2.20
C TRP A 6 -11.05 -15.78 1.28
N LYS A 7 -11.12 -17.03 0.82
CA LYS A 7 -10.12 -17.54 -0.10
C LYS A 7 -10.15 -16.79 -1.42
N ASN A 8 -11.34 -16.47 -1.87
CA ASN A 8 -11.48 -15.70 -3.09
C ASN A 8 -10.97 -14.29 -2.92
N VAL A 9 -11.22 -13.71 -1.74
CA VAL A 9 -10.72 -12.36 -1.44
C VAL A 9 -9.20 -12.34 -1.50
N GLU A 10 -8.56 -13.32 -0.87
CA GLU A 10 -7.10 -13.41 -0.89
C GLU A 10 -6.57 -13.55 -2.31
N ARG A 11 -7.24 -14.34 -3.12
CA ARG A 11 -6.84 -14.56 -4.50
C ARG A 11 -6.92 -13.29 -5.32
N GLU A 12 -8.01 -12.54 -5.14
CA GLU A 12 -8.17 -11.28 -5.86
C GLU A 12 -7.16 -10.24 -5.41
N VAL A 13 -6.87 -10.18 -4.12
CA VAL A 13 -5.86 -9.27 -3.61
C VAL A 13 -4.49 -9.66 -4.18
N ALA A 14 -4.17 -10.95 -4.20
CA ALA A 14 -2.91 -11.41 -4.76
C ALA A 14 -2.76 -10.97 -6.20
N LYS A 15 -3.82 -11.13 -6.99
CA LYS A 15 -3.82 -10.71 -8.38
C LYS A 15 -3.56 -9.21 -8.51
N LEU A 16 -4.26 -8.43 -7.70
CA LEU A 16 -4.16 -6.98 -7.77
C LEU A 16 -2.75 -6.50 -7.48
N PHE A 17 -2.08 -7.12 -6.50
CA PHE A 17 -0.75 -6.70 -6.08
C PHE A 17 0.37 -7.41 -6.83
N GLY A 18 0.03 -8.34 -7.70
CA GLY A 18 1.06 -9.09 -8.44
C GLY A 18 1.75 -10.13 -7.59
N GLY A 19 1.08 -10.63 -6.57
CA GLY A 19 1.62 -11.67 -5.71
C GLY A 19 0.93 -13.00 -5.94
N LYS A 20 1.11 -13.89 -5.00
CA LYS A 20 0.50 -15.20 -5.02
C LYS A 20 -0.18 -15.49 -3.71
N ARG A 21 -1.36 -16.08 -3.79
CA ARG A 21 -1.98 -16.59 -2.60
C ARG A 21 -1.18 -17.80 -2.12
N THR A 22 -0.83 -17.81 -0.84
CA THR A 22 0.06 -18.85 -0.33
C THR A 22 -0.61 -20.20 -0.14
N GLY A 23 -1.90 -20.23 -0.12
CA GLY A 23 -2.58 -21.50 0.04
C GLY A 23 -2.65 -21.94 1.48
N SER A 24 -3.01 -23.21 1.65
CA SER A 24 -3.34 -23.74 2.96
C SER A 24 -2.36 -24.78 3.44
N ASN A 25 -1.16 -24.83 2.88
CA ASN A 25 -0.22 -25.86 3.33
C ASN A 25 0.46 -25.53 4.65
N GLY A 26 0.19 -24.37 5.21
CA GLY A 26 0.66 -24.06 6.54
C GLY A 26 2.09 -23.61 6.65
N GLU A 27 2.80 -23.55 5.57
CA GLU A 27 4.20 -23.20 5.62
C GLU A 27 4.43 -21.70 5.65
N SER A 28 3.50 -20.95 5.12
CA SER A 28 3.62 -19.51 5.13
C SER A 28 2.54 -18.92 6.00
N ARG A 29 2.89 -17.91 6.77
CA ARG A 29 1.93 -17.21 7.63
C ARG A 29 1.35 -15.98 6.96
N ARG A 30 1.80 -15.69 5.75
CA ARG A 30 1.27 -14.55 5.01
C ARG A 30 0.09 -15.00 4.17
N ASP A 31 -0.87 -14.11 4.04
CA ASP A 31 -2.02 -14.39 3.18
C ASP A 31 -1.64 -14.36 1.71
N VAL A 32 -0.75 -13.44 1.36
CA VAL A 32 -0.30 -13.26 -0.02
C VAL A 32 1.22 -13.13 -0.02
N GLU A 33 1.84 -13.86 -0.91
CA GLU A 33 3.29 -13.81 -1.05
C GLU A 33 3.68 -12.78 -2.11
N HIS A 34 4.62 -11.92 -1.77
CA HIS A 34 5.06 -10.85 -2.65
C HIS A 34 6.53 -10.57 -2.36
N PRO A 35 7.35 -10.30 -3.40
CA PRO A 35 8.78 -10.08 -3.18
C PRO A 35 9.10 -8.82 -2.37
N THR A 36 8.22 -7.84 -2.39
CA THR A 36 8.49 -6.57 -1.73
C THR A 36 7.66 -6.37 -0.48
N PHE A 37 6.43 -6.85 -0.48
CA PHE A 37 5.49 -6.55 0.59
C PHE A 37 5.11 -7.79 1.37
N SER A 38 5.01 -7.62 2.68
CA SER A 38 4.42 -8.64 3.55
C SER A 38 2.94 -8.28 3.66
N ILE A 39 2.09 -9.10 3.08
CA ILE A 39 0.69 -8.75 2.90
C ILE A 39 -0.19 -9.60 3.80
N GLU A 40 -0.96 -8.92 4.64
CA GLU A 40 -2.01 -9.53 5.45
C GLU A 40 -3.34 -9.00 4.94
N VAL A 41 -4.28 -9.88 4.65
CA VAL A 41 -5.57 -9.49 4.11
C VAL A 41 -6.63 -9.59 5.18
N LYS A 42 -7.33 -8.49 5.41
CA LYS A 42 -8.45 -8.45 6.34
C LYS A 42 -9.71 -8.06 5.59
N HIS A 43 -10.65 -8.98 5.54
CA HIS A 43 -11.91 -8.74 4.86
C HIS A 43 -13.00 -8.52 5.90
N ARG A 44 -13.67 -7.39 5.81
CA ARG A 44 -14.71 -7.01 6.74
C ARG A 44 -15.96 -6.63 5.98
N LYS A 45 -17.11 -6.76 6.64
CA LYS A 45 -18.36 -6.40 6.02
C LYS A 45 -18.36 -4.93 5.61
N THR A 46 -17.84 -4.09 6.47
CA THR A 46 -17.76 -2.66 6.18
C THR A 46 -16.71 -2.03 7.06
N PHE A 47 -16.17 -0.90 6.61
CA PHE A 47 -15.29 -0.07 7.42
C PHE A 47 -16.08 1.11 7.94
N PRO A 48 -15.60 1.75 9.01
CA PRO A 48 -16.35 2.86 9.60
C PRO A 48 -16.57 4.01 8.62
N ASP A 49 -17.71 4.67 8.80
CA ASP A 49 -18.06 5.80 7.94
C ASP A 49 -17.03 6.91 7.99
N TRP A 50 -16.45 7.15 9.18
CA TRP A 50 -15.47 8.23 9.28
C TRP A 50 -14.24 7.99 8.39
N LEU A 51 -13.89 6.72 8.18
CA LEU A 51 -12.75 6.40 7.31
C LEU A 51 -13.10 6.72 5.86
N HIS A 52 -14.28 6.30 5.43
CA HIS A 52 -14.73 6.61 4.07
C HIS A 52 -14.85 8.12 3.86
N SER A 53 -15.35 8.83 4.86
CA SER A 53 -15.47 10.28 4.76
C SER A 53 -14.11 10.95 4.64
N ALA A 54 -13.17 10.54 5.47
CA ALA A 54 -11.83 11.12 5.44
C ALA A 54 -11.15 10.85 4.09
N TYR A 55 -11.26 9.62 3.61
CA TYR A 55 -10.64 9.29 2.32
C TYR A 55 -11.32 10.05 1.19
N GLY A 56 -12.65 10.17 1.24
CA GLY A 56 -13.37 10.94 0.24
C GLY A 56 -12.93 12.39 0.19
N GLN A 57 -12.67 12.98 1.34
CA GLN A 57 -12.19 14.36 1.38
C GLN A 57 -10.81 14.48 0.75
N ALA A 58 -9.90 13.58 1.12
CA ALA A 58 -8.56 13.60 0.53
C ALA A 58 -8.63 13.41 -0.99
N ASP A 59 -9.53 12.54 -1.43
CA ASP A 59 -9.68 12.26 -2.85
C ASP A 59 -10.22 13.46 -3.61
N ARG A 60 -11.18 14.17 -3.03
CA ARG A 60 -11.74 15.35 -3.67
C ARG A 60 -10.73 16.49 -3.79
N GLU A 61 -9.81 16.57 -2.84
CA GLU A 61 -8.85 17.67 -2.78
C GLU A 61 -7.48 17.31 -3.36
N LYS A 62 -7.36 16.14 -3.95
CA LYS A 62 -6.04 15.64 -4.32
C LYS A 62 -5.41 16.35 -5.51
N GLU A 63 -6.22 16.87 -6.42
CA GLU A 63 -5.73 17.41 -7.69
C GLU A 63 -4.93 16.35 -8.43
N HIS A 64 -3.63 16.58 -8.62
CA HIS A 64 -2.74 15.61 -9.27
C HIS A 64 -2.05 14.68 -8.28
N ARG A 65 -2.36 14.83 -6.99
CA ARG A 65 -1.67 14.07 -5.95
C ARG A 65 -2.40 12.77 -5.62
N ILE A 66 -1.76 11.98 -4.82
CA ILE A 66 -2.31 10.68 -4.40
C ILE A 66 -2.98 10.86 -3.05
N PRO A 67 -4.27 10.52 -2.95
CA PRO A 67 -4.97 10.68 -1.67
C PRO A 67 -4.53 9.60 -0.68
N ILE A 68 -4.26 10.02 0.53
CA ILE A 68 -3.99 9.11 1.63
C ILE A 68 -4.65 9.64 2.89
N VAL A 69 -4.91 8.76 3.83
CA VAL A 69 -5.37 9.12 5.16
C VAL A 69 -4.36 8.58 6.16
N VAL A 70 -3.88 9.43 7.04
CA VAL A 70 -2.94 9.01 8.07
C VAL A 70 -3.72 8.82 9.36
N LEU A 71 -3.61 7.64 9.94
CA LEU A 71 -4.31 7.29 11.17
C LEU A 71 -3.31 7.26 12.31
N HIS A 72 -3.42 8.23 13.19
CA HIS A 72 -2.52 8.33 14.33
C HIS A 72 -3.28 8.00 15.62
N GLU A 73 -2.69 7.15 16.41
CA GLU A 73 -3.27 6.76 17.69
C GLU A 73 -2.66 7.59 18.80
N ARG A 74 -3.50 8.04 19.72
CA ARG A 74 -3.05 8.87 20.84
C ARG A 74 -1.93 8.15 21.60
N TYR A 75 -0.93 8.92 22.00
CA TYR A 75 0.20 8.45 22.81
C TYR A 75 1.16 7.53 22.08
N THR A 76 1.07 7.43 20.75
CA THR A 76 2.06 6.70 19.98
C THR A 76 2.94 7.67 19.21
N LYS A 77 4.08 7.17 18.76
CA LYS A 77 4.96 7.98 17.92
C LYS A 77 4.30 8.20 16.58
N PHE A 78 4.58 9.34 15.97
CA PHE A 78 3.95 9.65 14.68
C PHE A 78 4.37 8.68 13.59
N GLU A 79 5.60 8.18 13.63
CA GLU A 79 6.04 7.20 12.64
C GLU A 79 5.36 5.85 12.80
N ASP A 80 4.66 5.62 13.90
CA ASP A 80 3.88 4.42 14.09
C ASP A 80 2.45 4.55 13.58
N SER A 81 2.12 5.68 12.96
CA SER A 81 0.81 5.86 12.35
C SER A 81 0.63 4.92 11.18
N TYR A 82 -0.62 4.59 10.89
CA TYR A 82 -0.95 3.80 9.71
C TYR A 82 -1.34 4.72 8.58
N VAL A 83 -1.00 4.32 7.37
CA VAL A 83 -1.39 5.07 6.18
C VAL A 83 -2.40 4.24 5.42
N VAL A 84 -3.54 4.85 5.12
CA VAL A 84 -4.58 4.20 4.33
C VAL A 84 -4.56 4.81 2.93
N ILE A 85 -4.50 3.95 1.96
CA ILE A 85 -4.53 4.33 0.56
C ILE A 85 -5.31 3.26 -0.18
N LYS A 86 -6.12 3.64 -1.14
CA LYS A 86 -6.83 2.64 -1.93
C LYS A 86 -5.86 1.81 -2.73
N ALA A 87 -6.16 0.52 -2.83
CA ALA A 87 -5.26 -0.41 -3.51
C ALA A 87 -4.97 0.00 -4.95
N GLU A 88 -5.95 0.53 -5.65
CA GLU A 88 -5.73 0.93 -7.04
C GLU A 88 -4.69 2.04 -7.16
N HIS A 89 -4.70 3.00 -6.23
CA HIS A 89 -3.71 4.08 -6.24
C HIS A 89 -2.35 3.57 -5.81
N PHE A 90 -2.34 2.72 -4.79
CA PHE A 90 -1.09 2.16 -4.29
C PHE A 90 -0.39 1.34 -5.38
N CYS A 91 -1.14 0.48 -6.05
CA CYS A 91 -0.57 -0.39 -7.08
C CYS A 91 -0.06 0.41 -8.27
N LYS A 92 -0.80 1.45 -8.63
CA LYS A 92 -0.38 2.30 -9.73
C LYS A 92 0.93 3.02 -9.39
N TYR A 93 0.99 3.59 -8.19
CA TYR A 93 2.20 4.30 -7.75
C TYR A 93 3.40 3.35 -7.69
N TYR A 94 3.20 2.17 -7.16
CA TYR A 94 4.24 1.18 -7.05
C TYR A 94 4.75 0.75 -8.42
N LYS A 95 3.84 0.51 -9.35
CA LYS A 95 4.21 0.13 -10.70
C LYS A 95 4.97 1.23 -11.41
N ASP A 96 4.54 2.47 -11.23
CA ASP A 96 5.21 3.60 -11.86
C ASP A 96 6.65 3.70 -11.39
N ILE A 97 6.90 3.51 -10.11
CA ILE A 97 8.25 3.53 -9.56
C ILE A 97 9.08 2.41 -10.14
N HIS A 98 8.52 1.22 -10.22
CA HIS A 98 9.25 0.07 -10.76
C HIS A 98 9.57 0.22 -12.23
N ILE A 99 8.64 0.76 -12.99
CA ILE A 99 8.87 0.99 -14.41
C ILE A 99 10.00 1.99 -14.58
N GLN A 100 10.03 3.03 -13.78
CA GLN A 100 11.11 4.01 -13.82
C GLN A 100 12.45 3.36 -13.51
N ASP A 101 12.51 2.56 -12.46
CA ASP A 101 13.74 1.86 -12.10
C ASP A 101 14.23 0.98 -13.24
N SER A 102 13.33 0.26 -13.86
CA SER A 102 13.68 -0.63 -14.96
C SER A 102 14.19 0.14 -16.17
N THR A 103 13.55 1.26 -16.48
CA THR A 103 13.90 2.05 -17.65
C THR A 103 15.24 2.72 -17.51
N GLU A 104 15.61 3.11 -16.31
CA GLU A 104 16.81 3.89 -16.06
C GLU A 104 17.84 3.10 -15.30
N GLU A 105 17.92 1.83 -15.57
CA GLU A 105 18.82 0.97 -14.83
C GLU A 105 20.26 1.42 -14.86
N ALA A 106 20.72 1.95 -15.99
CA ALA A 106 22.11 2.39 -16.12
C ALA A 106 22.45 3.51 -15.15
N ASP A 107 21.49 4.39 -14.89
CA ASP A 107 21.72 5.54 -14.03
C ASP A 107 21.05 5.40 -12.67
N SER A 108 20.48 4.27 -12.41
CA SER A 108 19.61 4.12 -11.25
C SER A 108 20.30 4.41 -9.94
N SER A 109 21.54 4.00 -9.77
CA SER A 109 22.21 4.21 -8.49
C SER A 109 22.45 5.70 -8.22
N ILE A 110 22.79 6.46 -9.24
CA ILE A 110 22.99 7.89 -9.09
C ILE A 110 21.66 8.57 -8.79
N MET A 111 20.62 8.20 -9.53
CA MET A 111 19.31 8.80 -9.31
C MET A 111 18.75 8.46 -7.94
N LYS A 112 18.92 7.24 -7.50
CA LYS A 112 18.46 6.86 -6.18
C LYS A 112 19.19 7.63 -5.09
N SER A 113 20.47 7.86 -5.25
CA SER A 113 21.22 8.65 -4.31
C SER A 113 20.72 10.07 -4.25
N ASN A 114 20.44 10.66 -5.40
CA ASN A 114 19.92 12.01 -5.45
C ASN A 114 18.56 12.12 -4.79
N ILE A 115 17.70 11.16 -5.05
CA ILE A 115 16.38 11.15 -4.44
C ILE A 115 16.50 11.07 -2.92
N LEU A 116 17.35 10.21 -2.43
CA LEU A 116 17.55 10.07 -1.01
C LEU A 116 18.12 11.32 -0.37
N ALA A 117 19.02 11.98 -1.09
CA ALA A 117 19.61 13.21 -0.60
C ALA A 117 18.58 14.33 -0.53
N ASP A 118 17.66 14.34 -1.47
CA ASP A 118 16.66 15.40 -1.55
C ASP A 118 15.51 15.20 -0.59
N VAL A 119 15.30 13.99 -0.12
CA VAL A 119 14.24 13.76 0.83
C VAL A 119 14.62 14.42 2.14
N PRO A 120 13.89 15.45 2.54
CA PRO A 120 14.19 16.14 3.79
C PRO A 120 13.73 15.24 4.89
N ILE A 121 14.48 14.31 5.17
CA ILE A 121 14.16 13.35 6.16
C ILE A 121 13.45 14.05 7.28
N GLY A 122 12.25 13.85 7.32
CA GLY A 122 11.34 14.18 8.32
C GLY A 122 11.72 15.07 9.47
N GLY A 123 12.92 15.29 9.66
CA GLY A 123 13.37 16.01 10.82
C GLY A 123 12.83 17.42 10.94
N ASN A 124 12.30 17.94 9.88
CA ASN A 124 11.84 19.31 9.86
C ASN A 124 10.36 19.47 10.09
N TYR A 125 9.69 18.42 10.41
CA TYR A 125 8.25 18.50 10.61
C TYR A 125 7.88 18.62 12.06
#